data_ec76c3f49ad8b78201acb54242e08b62
#
_entry.id   ec76c3f49ad8b78201acb54242e08b62
#
_cell.length_a   1.000
_cell.length_b   1.000
_cell.length_c   1.000
_cell.angle_alpha   90.00
_cell.angle_beta   90.00
_cell.angle_gamma   90.00
#
_symmetry.space_group_name_H-M   'P 1'
#
loop_
_entity.id
_entity.type
_entity.pdbx_description
1 polymer ?
#
loop_
_entity_poly.entity_id
_entity_poly.type
_entity_poly.pdbx_seq_one_letter_code
_entity_poly.pdbx_strand_id
1 'polypeptide(L)'
;MILLADSGSTKTDWALLPCTVDEGEAACFQTQGINPVLMDDAAIVTLLKEQLCPYLTDRDITSLFFYGAGCRPEQVAKMQGALTAACFNAATTPPPIHIHSDMLGAARALCQHSEGIACILGTGANSCLYDGSNIVGNRPALGFILGDDGSGAVLGKRFVNALYEGRMPADMLAGFEQATGLTLPRLIDRVYRQPMPNRFLASLAPFIHQQLHREEVRLLVTENFRDFLHNNILRYGRNDLPVNAVGSIAYHFAPQLHEAAGAEGVHIGNIIKSPMEGLMDYHRATAI
;
A
#
# COMPACT_ATOMS: atom_id res chain seq x y z
N MET A 1 8.78 -24.42 -4.16
CA MET A 1 8.77 -22.95 -4.38
C MET A 1 7.93 -22.28 -3.31
N ILE A 2 8.29 -21.07 -2.91
CA ILE A 2 7.44 -20.24 -2.03
C ILE A 2 6.58 -19.35 -2.91
N LEU A 3 5.26 -19.29 -2.67
CA LEU A 3 4.36 -18.36 -3.31
C LEU A 3 4.13 -17.17 -2.38
N LEU A 4 4.49 -15.96 -2.85
CA LEU A 4 4.29 -14.70 -2.13
C LEU A 4 3.19 -13.89 -2.80
N ALA A 5 2.38 -13.19 -2.00
CA ALA A 5 1.38 -12.23 -2.45
C ALA A 5 1.45 -10.93 -1.67
N ASP A 6 1.41 -9.79 -2.37
CA ASP A 6 1.10 -8.47 -1.83
C ASP A 6 -0.20 -7.97 -2.46
N SER A 7 -1.28 -7.96 -1.67
CA SER A 7 -2.62 -7.67 -2.17
C SER A 7 -3.16 -6.36 -1.65
N GLY A 8 -3.20 -5.39 -2.54
CA GLY A 8 -3.97 -4.16 -2.35
C GLY A 8 -5.43 -4.33 -2.82
N SER A 9 -6.23 -3.28 -2.63
CA SER A 9 -7.63 -3.29 -3.11
C SER A 9 -7.77 -3.30 -4.64
N THR A 10 -6.73 -2.97 -5.41
CA THR A 10 -6.80 -2.81 -6.87
C THR A 10 -6.14 -3.95 -7.61
N LYS A 11 -4.98 -4.39 -7.13
CA LYS A 11 -4.17 -5.46 -7.70
C LYS A 11 -3.55 -6.29 -6.59
N THR A 12 -3.20 -7.53 -6.93
CA THR A 12 -2.32 -8.39 -6.15
C THR A 12 -1.07 -8.65 -6.99
N ASP A 13 0.07 -8.29 -6.44
CA ASP A 13 1.37 -8.67 -6.97
C ASP A 13 1.73 -10.05 -6.39
N TRP A 14 2.14 -10.97 -7.25
CA TRP A 14 2.55 -12.32 -6.89
C TRP A 14 4.00 -12.57 -7.27
N ALA A 15 4.69 -13.36 -6.47
CA ALA A 15 6.02 -13.88 -6.80
C ALA A 15 6.11 -15.38 -6.47
N LEU A 16 6.57 -16.16 -7.43
CA LEU A 16 7.02 -17.55 -7.24
C LEU A 16 8.51 -17.51 -6.96
N LEU A 17 8.88 -17.73 -5.71
CA LEU A 17 10.25 -17.66 -5.24
C LEU A 17 10.83 -19.06 -5.17
N PRO A 18 11.94 -19.35 -5.91
CA PRO A 18 12.66 -20.60 -5.78
C PRO A 18 13.16 -20.84 -4.36
N CYS A 19 13.12 -22.08 -3.88
CA CYS A 19 13.65 -22.43 -2.55
C CYS A 19 15.17 -22.48 -2.54
N THR A 20 15.80 -22.71 -3.70
CA THR A 20 17.25 -22.73 -3.88
C THR A 20 17.68 -21.85 -5.05
N VAL A 21 18.93 -21.38 -5.03
CA VAL A 21 19.49 -20.52 -6.10
C VAL A 21 19.55 -21.28 -7.45
N ASP A 22 19.70 -22.57 -7.41
CA ASP A 22 19.81 -23.43 -8.61
C ASP A 22 18.45 -23.62 -9.34
N GLU A 23 17.32 -23.29 -8.69
CA GLU A 23 15.98 -23.40 -9.29
C GLU A 23 15.59 -22.22 -10.20
N GLY A 24 16.49 -21.24 -10.38
CA GLY A 24 16.31 -20.11 -11.30
C GLY A 24 15.85 -18.80 -10.64
N GLU A 25 15.36 -17.89 -11.48
CA GLU A 25 14.89 -16.57 -11.01
C GLU A 25 13.44 -16.62 -10.55
N ALA A 26 13.06 -15.68 -9.66
CA ALA A 26 11.69 -15.51 -9.23
C ALA A 26 10.79 -15.06 -10.39
N ALA A 27 9.63 -15.68 -10.54
CA ALA A 27 8.64 -15.27 -11.53
C ALA A 27 7.59 -14.36 -10.86
N CYS A 28 7.44 -13.13 -11.39
CA CYS A 28 6.47 -12.16 -10.89
C CYS A 28 5.32 -11.99 -11.88
N PHE A 29 4.09 -11.89 -11.36
CA PHE A 29 2.89 -11.63 -12.14
C PHE A 29 1.83 -10.90 -11.30
N GLN A 30 0.75 -10.46 -11.93
CA GLN A 30 -0.30 -9.67 -11.28
C GLN A 30 -1.68 -10.26 -11.53
N THR A 31 -2.55 -10.13 -10.55
CA THR A 31 -3.98 -10.40 -10.65
C THR A 31 -4.78 -9.21 -10.13
N GLN A 32 -6.10 -9.29 -10.25
CA GLN A 32 -6.98 -8.35 -9.56
C GLN A 32 -6.75 -8.40 -8.05
N GLY A 33 -6.94 -7.25 -7.37
CA GLY A 33 -6.79 -7.14 -5.92
C GLY A 33 -7.85 -7.92 -5.15
N ILE A 34 -7.43 -8.51 -4.04
CA ILE A 34 -8.28 -9.31 -3.17
C ILE A 34 -8.38 -8.62 -1.81
N ASN A 35 -9.62 -8.26 -1.43
CA ASN A 35 -9.90 -7.76 -0.08
C ASN A 35 -11.03 -8.59 0.52
N PRO A 36 -10.72 -9.45 1.52
CA PRO A 36 -11.71 -10.39 2.07
C PRO A 36 -12.84 -9.73 2.86
N VAL A 37 -12.70 -8.45 3.22
CA VAL A 37 -13.79 -7.67 3.85
C VAL A 37 -14.82 -7.24 2.82
N LEU A 38 -14.40 -7.00 1.56
CA LEU A 38 -15.26 -6.46 0.50
C LEU A 38 -15.76 -7.51 -0.48
N MET A 39 -15.16 -8.70 -0.50
CA MET A 39 -15.49 -9.78 -1.43
C MET A 39 -16.05 -10.97 -0.66
N ASP A 40 -17.03 -11.67 -1.23
CA ASP A 40 -17.48 -12.95 -0.71
C ASP A 40 -16.54 -14.11 -1.09
N ASP A 41 -16.71 -15.26 -0.46
CA ASP A 41 -15.85 -16.42 -0.62
C ASP A 41 -15.87 -16.94 -2.06
N ALA A 42 -17.04 -17.00 -2.69
CA ALA A 42 -17.20 -17.50 -4.06
C ALA A 42 -16.49 -16.59 -5.07
N ALA A 43 -16.59 -15.27 -4.90
CA ALA A 43 -15.90 -14.31 -5.75
C ALA A 43 -14.37 -14.42 -5.63
N ILE A 44 -13.85 -14.61 -4.41
CA ILE A 44 -12.40 -14.81 -4.17
C ILE A 44 -11.94 -16.11 -4.84
N VAL A 45 -12.65 -17.23 -4.62
CA VAL A 45 -12.30 -18.53 -5.21
C VAL A 45 -12.32 -18.47 -6.74
N THR A 46 -13.32 -17.83 -7.34
CA THR A 46 -13.44 -17.68 -8.78
C THR A 46 -12.26 -16.88 -9.34
N LEU A 47 -11.95 -15.73 -8.74
CA LEU A 47 -10.82 -14.89 -9.13
C LEU A 47 -9.50 -15.67 -9.07
N LEU A 48 -9.26 -16.39 -7.96
CA LEU A 48 -8.04 -17.18 -7.79
C LEU A 48 -7.95 -18.30 -8.85
N LYS A 49 -9.03 -19.01 -9.13
CA LYS A 49 -9.06 -20.06 -10.17
C LYS A 49 -8.75 -19.51 -11.55
N GLU A 50 -9.32 -18.36 -11.90
CA GLU A 50 -9.17 -17.77 -13.23
C GLU A 50 -7.81 -17.08 -13.42
N GLN A 51 -7.31 -16.40 -12.39
CA GLN A 51 -6.17 -15.51 -12.53
C GLN A 51 -4.88 -15.98 -11.85
N LEU A 52 -4.96 -16.81 -10.79
CA LEU A 52 -3.77 -17.31 -10.09
C LEU A 52 -3.42 -18.73 -10.52
N CYS A 53 -4.38 -19.68 -10.49
CA CYS A 53 -4.08 -21.09 -10.67
C CYS A 53 -3.39 -21.44 -12.00
N PRO A 54 -3.62 -20.73 -13.13
CA PRO A 54 -2.86 -20.99 -14.37
C PRO A 54 -1.34 -20.84 -14.22
N TYR A 55 -0.88 -19.99 -13.30
CA TYR A 55 0.55 -19.80 -13.01
C TYR A 55 1.14 -20.88 -12.09
N LEU A 56 0.28 -21.65 -11.42
CA LEU A 56 0.69 -22.68 -10.45
C LEU A 56 0.75 -24.09 -11.04
N THR A 57 0.30 -24.28 -12.29
CA THR A 57 0.32 -25.59 -12.97
C THR A 57 1.74 -26.14 -13.01
N ASP A 58 1.91 -27.42 -12.60
CA ASP A 58 3.18 -28.14 -12.53
C ASP A 58 4.23 -27.50 -11.59
N ARG A 59 3.80 -26.66 -10.64
CA ARG A 59 4.66 -26.05 -9.63
C ARG A 59 4.48 -26.74 -8.28
N ASP A 60 5.58 -27.15 -7.68
CA ASP A 60 5.59 -27.67 -6.31
C ASP A 60 5.68 -26.48 -5.30
N ILE A 61 4.52 -26.08 -4.79
CA ILE A 61 4.42 -25.01 -3.80
C ILE A 61 4.62 -25.59 -2.41
N THR A 62 5.71 -25.21 -1.75
CA THR A 62 6.07 -25.69 -0.40
C THR A 62 5.50 -24.82 0.70
N SER A 63 5.21 -23.54 0.43
CA SER A 63 4.54 -22.60 1.36
C SER A 63 3.94 -21.44 0.60
N LEU A 64 2.89 -20.82 1.19
CA LEU A 64 2.23 -19.64 0.65
C LEU A 64 2.14 -18.57 1.72
N PHE A 65 2.60 -17.36 1.41
CA PHE A 65 2.46 -16.17 2.26
C PHE A 65 1.64 -15.12 1.52
N PHE A 66 0.50 -14.78 2.09
CA PHE A 66 -0.41 -13.77 1.55
C PHE A 66 -0.45 -12.57 2.50
N TYR A 67 0.00 -11.42 2.02
CA TYR A 67 -0.07 -10.13 2.70
C TYR A 67 -1.15 -9.30 2.03
N GLY A 68 -2.23 -8.99 2.76
CA GLY A 68 -3.36 -8.35 2.09
C GLY A 68 -4.06 -7.28 2.91
N ALA A 69 -4.51 -6.24 2.19
CA ALA A 69 -5.43 -5.26 2.72
C ALA A 69 -6.72 -5.94 3.19
N GLY A 70 -7.16 -5.64 4.41
CA GLY A 70 -8.35 -6.28 5.00
C GLY A 70 -8.11 -7.67 5.59
N CYS A 71 -6.91 -8.26 5.51
CA CYS A 71 -6.57 -9.52 6.17
C CYS A 71 -6.39 -9.34 7.68
N ARG A 72 -7.52 -9.07 8.35
CA ARG A 72 -7.59 -9.03 9.81
C ARG A 72 -7.72 -10.45 10.38
N PRO A 73 -7.50 -10.68 11.69
CA PRO A 73 -7.60 -12.01 12.31
C PRO A 73 -8.87 -12.76 11.95
N GLU A 74 -10.02 -12.06 11.87
CA GLU A 74 -11.33 -12.64 11.55
C GLU A 74 -11.44 -13.12 10.09
N GLN A 75 -10.57 -12.63 9.20
CA GLN A 75 -10.57 -12.97 7.78
C GLN A 75 -9.55 -14.05 7.41
N VAL A 76 -8.69 -14.46 8.33
CA VAL A 76 -7.62 -15.43 8.09
C VAL A 76 -8.19 -16.75 7.59
N ALA A 77 -9.17 -17.33 8.32
CA ALA A 77 -9.78 -18.61 7.95
C ALA A 77 -10.46 -18.55 6.57
N LYS A 78 -11.12 -17.44 6.26
CA LYS A 78 -11.74 -17.18 4.95
C LYS A 78 -10.72 -17.24 3.83
N MET A 79 -9.63 -16.50 3.96
CA MET A 79 -8.58 -16.46 2.94
C MET A 79 -7.85 -17.79 2.79
N GLN A 80 -7.54 -18.47 3.91
CA GLN A 80 -6.94 -19.81 3.86
C GLN A 80 -7.85 -20.80 3.13
N GLY A 81 -9.16 -20.81 3.46
CA GLY A 81 -10.15 -21.65 2.81
C GLY A 81 -10.27 -21.37 1.31
N ALA A 82 -10.32 -20.09 0.90
CA ALA A 82 -10.43 -19.71 -0.49
C ALA A 82 -9.19 -20.11 -1.31
N LEU A 83 -7.98 -19.87 -0.79
CA LEU A 83 -6.72 -20.28 -1.42
C LEU A 83 -6.60 -21.80 -1.54
N THR A 84 -6.97 -22.52 -0.48
CA THR A 84 -6.99 -24.00 -0.50
C THR A 84 -7.97 -24.52 -1.55
N ALA A 85 -9.19 -24.03 -1.56
CA ALA A 85 -10.25 -24.50 -2.48
C ALA A 85 -9.98 -24.13 -3.96
N ALA A 86 -9.25 -23.02 -4.19
CA ALA A 86 -8.94 -22.60 -5.54
C ALA A 86 -7.71 -23.31 -6.12
N CYS A 87 -6.62 -23.41 -5.35
CA CYS A 87 -5.29 -23.67 -5.90
C CYS A 87 -4.75 -25.08 -5.58
N PHE A 88 -5.36 -25.79 -4.61
CA PHE A 88 -4.85 -27.08 -4.17
C PHE A 88 -5.91 -28.18 -4.32
N ASN A 89 -5.44 -29.38 -4.70
CA ASN A 89 -6.32 -30.53 -4.89
C ASN A 89 -6.79 -31.05 -3.52
N ALA A 90 -8.09 -31.33 -3.38
CA ALA A 90 -8.66 -31.92 -2.16
C ALA A 90 -8.07 -33.30 -1.79
N ALA A 91 -7.44 -33.97 -2.73
CA ALA A 91 -6.79 -35.29 -2.52
C ALA A 91 -5.36 -35.20 -1.94
N THR A 92 -4.78 -34.00 -1.87
CA THR A 92 -3.43 -33.77 -1.34
C THR A 92 -3.47 -32.79 -0.17
N THR A 93 -2.57 -32.96 0.79
CA THR A 93 -2.42 -32.00 1.89
C THR A 93 -1.90 -30.68 1.30
N PRO A 94 -2.62 -29.56 1.48
CA PRO A 94 -2.15 -28.27 1.00
C PRO A 94 -0.87 -27.84 1.76
N PRO A 95 0.01 -27.05 1.13
CA PRO A 95 1.16 -26.49 1.82
C PRO A 95 0.70 -25.54 2.96
N PRO A 96 1.58 -25.22 3.91
CA PRO A 96 1.31 -24.16 4.89
C PRO A 96 0.93 -22.86 4.22
N ILE A 97 -0.23 -22.29 4.60
CA ILE A 97 -0.75 -21.03 4.08
C ILE A 97 -0.77 -20.01 5.22
N HIS A 98 0.02 -18.96 5.08
CA HIS A 98 0.17 -17.88 6.04
C HIS A 98 -0.51 -16.62 5.53
N ILE A 99 -1.52 -16.14 6.27
CA ILE A 99 -2.28 -14.93 5.94
C ILE A 99 -1.91 -13.83 6.91
N HIS A 100 -1.48 -12.70 6.38
CA HIS A 100 -1.04 -11.54 7.15
C HIS A 100 -1.65 -10.25 6.59
N SER A 101 -1.64 -9.19 7.40
CA SER A 101 -2.01 -7.86 6.93
C SER A 101 -0.96 -7.30 5.96
N ASP A 102 -1.41 -6.43 5.07
CA ASP A 102 -0.55 -5.61 4.21
C ASP A 102 0.49 -4.81 5.01
N MET A 103 0.12 -4.33 6.21
CA MET A 103 1.02 -3.59 7.08
C MET A 103 2.19 -4.46 7.57
N LEU A 104 1.97 -5.75 7.91
CA LEU A 104 3.07 -6.64 8.26
C LEU A 104 3.95 -6.95 7.03
N GLY A 105 3.34 -7.09 5.85
CA GLY A 105 4.08 -7.23 4.60
C GLY A 105 4.99 -6.01 4.34
N ALA A 106 4.45 -4.81 4.50
CA ALA A 106 5.22 -3.57 4.38
C ALA A 106 6.37 -3.50 5.39
N ALA A 107 6.13 -3.86 6.66
CA ALA A 107 7.14 -3.84 7.70
C ALA A 107 8.29 -4.82 7.40
N ARG A 108 7.97 -6.05 7.00
CA ARG A 108 8.96 -7.06 6.60
C ARG A 108 9.78 -6.63 5.39
N ALA A 109 9.10 -6.07 4.37
CA ALA A 109 9.77 -5.58 3.17
C ALA A 109 10.74 -4.41 3.45
N LEU A 110 10.35 -3.50 4.33
CA LEU A 110 11.09 -2.26 4.61
C LEU A 110 12.19 -2.43 5.64
N CYS A 111 11.90 -3.16 6.72
CA CYS A 111 12.76 -3.24 7.89
C CYS A 111 13.51 -4.58 7.98
N GLN A 112 13.12 -5.58 7.16
CA GLN A 112 13.67 -6.93 7.23
C GLN A 112 13.55 -7.51 8.65
N HIS A 113 14.65 -7.85 9.27
CA HIS A 113 14.73 -8.37 10.65
C HIS A 113 15.18 -7.31 11.69
N SER A 114 15.16 -6.03 11.31
CA SER A 114 15.54 -4.93 12.19
C SER A 114 14.33 -4.19 12.74
N GLU A 115 14.48 -3.59 13.92
CA GLU A 115 13.49 -2.65 14.43
C GLU A 115 13.32 -1.43 13.52
N GLY A 116 12.11 -0.91 13.43
CA GLY A 116 11.86 0.30 12.65
C GLY A 116 10.40 0.72 12.69
N ILE A 117 10.12 1.91 12.15
CA ILE A 117 8.76 2.34 11.87
C ILE A 117 8.52 2.13 10.38
N ALA A 118 7.48 1.37 10.05
CA ALA A 118 7.09 1.12 8.67
C ALA A 118 5.79 1.86 8.34
N CYS A 119 5.73 2.46 7.15
CA CYS A 119 4.60 3.24 6.68
C CYS A 119 4.15 2.76 5.30
N ILE A 120 2.84 2.70 5.08
CA ILE A 120 2.22 2.59 3.76
C ILE A 120 1.67 3.97 3.41
N LEU A 121 2.17 4.58 2.31
CA LEU A 121 1.67 5.86 1.79
C LEU A 121 1.28 5.68 0.32
N GLY A 122 0.03 5.33 0.12
CA GLY A 122 -0.61 5.06 -1.17
C GLY A 122 -1.93 5.81 -1.31
N THR A 123 -3.00 5.13 -1.77
CA THR A 123 -4.36 5.69 -1.77
C THR A 123 -4.80 6.11 -0.36
N GLY A 124 -4.57 5.27 0.64
CA GLY A 124 -4.68 5.57 2.07
C GLY A 124 -3.30 5.67 2.73
N ALA A 125 -3.28 5.85 4.05
CA ALA A 125 -2.07 5.86 4.85
C ALA A 125 -2.21 4.93 6.07
N ASN A 126 -1.12 4.24 6.41
CA ASN A 126 -1.03 3.44 7.63
C ASN A 126 0.42 3.42 8.12
N SER A 127 0.62 3.11 9.40
CA SER A 127 1.96 2.98 9.98
C SER A 127 1.98 1.97 11.11
N CYS A 128 3.16 1.40 11.39
CA CYS A 128 3.36 0.54 12.55
C CYS A 128 4.76 0.67 13.13
N LEU A 129 4.87 0.36 14.41
CA LEU A 129 6.14 0.08 15.08
C LEU A 129 6.39 -1.42 14.96
N TYR A 130 7.56 -1.77 14.45
CA TYR A 130 7.98 -3.14 14.15
C TYR A 130 9.22 -3.49 14.94
N ASP A 131 9.30 -4.69 15.55
CA ASP A 131 10.39 -5.13 16.40
C ASP A 131 11.42 -6.03 15.69
N GLY A 132 11.34 -6.16 14.38
CA GLY A 132 12.16 -7.07 13.58
C GLY A 132 11.45 -8.40 13.25
N SER A 133 10.30 -8.67 13.84
CA SER A 133 9.50 -9.89 13.61
C SER A 133 8.00 -9.62 13.55
N ASN A 134 7.49 -8.77 14.45
CA ASN A 134 6.08 -8.50 14.65
C ASN A 134 5.77 -7.01 14.72
N ILE A 135 4.52 -6.67 14.46
CA ILE A 135 3.99 -5.34 14.76
C ILE A 135 3.73 -5.26 16.26
N VAL A 136 4.45 -4.36 16.95
CA VAL A 136 4.31 -4.11 18.40
C VAL A 136 3.53 -2.85 18.72
N GLY A 137 3.25 -2.02 17.72
CA GLY A 137 2.40 -0.84 17.81
C GLY A 137 1.83 -0.48 16.46
N ASN A 138 0.55 -0.08 16.42
CA ASN A 138 -0.11 0.37 15.19
C ASN A 138 -1.02 1.54 15.52
N ARG A 139 -1.00 2.59 14.69
CA ARG A 139 -1.96 3.69 14.77
C ARG A 139 -3.21 3.31 13.98
N PRO A 140 -4.42 3.57 14.51
CA PRO A 140 -5.65 3.24 13.79
C PRO A 140 -5.72 3.93 12.43
N ALA A 141 -5.91 3.17 11.35
CA ALA A 141 -6.25 3.72 10.04
C ALA A 141 -7.72 4.14 10.04
N LEU A 142 -7.98 5.45 10.04
CA LEU A 142 -9.33 6.01 10.16
C LEU A 142 -9.99 6.29 8.80
N GLY A 143 -9.26 6.05 7.70
CA GLY A 143 -9.70 6.37 6.34
C GLY A 143 -9.62 7.86 6.02
N PHE A 144 -9.81 8.21 4.74
CA PHE A 144 -9.52 9.55 4.19
C PHE A 144 -10.45 10.67 4.68
N ILE A 145 -11.56 10.33 5.33
CA ILE A 145 -12.49 11.33 5.91
C ILE A 145 -12.01 11.74 7.29
N LEU A 146 -11.63 10.76 8.13
CA LEU A 146 -11.31 10.98 9.55
C LEU A 146 -9.80 10.96 9.85
N GLY A 147 -8.99 10.61 8.86
CA GLY A 147 -7.54 10.46 9.01
C GLY A 147 -6.86 10.32 7.66
N ASP A 148 -5.92 9.35 7.55
CA ASP A 148 -5.10 9.05 6.39
C ASP A 148 -4.24 10.24 5.93
N ASP A 149 -3.83 11.14 6.84
CA ASP A 149 -2.84 12.17 6.51
C ASP A 149 -1.63 11.54 5.80
N GLY A 150 -1.03 12.26 4.87
CA GLY A 150 0.07 11.74 4.05
C GLY A 150 -0.35 10.88 2.86
N SER A 151 -1.62 10.44 2.79
CA SER A 151 -2.13 9.64 1.68
C SER A 151 -2.43 10.46 0.43
N GLY A 152 -2.56 9.76 -0.72
CA GLY A 152 -2.99 10.35 -1.97
C GLY A 152 -4.44 10.85 -1.93
N ALA A 153 -5.32 10.17 -1.19
CA ALA A 153 -6.72 10.60 -1.07
C ALA A 153 -6.84 11.91 -0.29
N VAL A 154 -6.10 12.04 0.82
CA VAL A 154 -6.07 13.30 1.59
C VAL A 154 -5.36 14.40 0.82
N LEU A 155 -4.25 14.08 0.13
CA LEU A 155 -3.56 15.03 -0.74
C LEU A 155 -4.49 15.57 -1.83
N GLY A 156 -5.21 14.69 -2.53
CA GLY A 156 -6.18 15.09 -3.57
C GLY A 156 -7.32 15.93 -3.00
N LYS A 157 -7.85 15.56 -1.83
CA LYS A 157 -8.87 16.34 -1.11
C LYS A 157 -8.36 17.75 -0.78
N ARG A 158 -7.16 17.86 -0.20
CA ARG A 158 -6.53 19.15 0.14
C ARG A 158 -6.27 20.01 -1.09
N PHE A 159 -5.81 19.38 -2.18
CA PHE A 159 -5.57 20.07 -3.44
C PHE A 159 -6.86 20.66 -4.03
N VAL A 160 -7.93 19.86 -4.11
CA VAL A 160 -9.24 20.34 -4.60
C VAL A 160 -9.76 21.48 -3.74
N ASN A 161 -9.68 21.37 -2.41
CA ASN A 161 -10.10 22.44 -1.51
C ASN A 161 -9.28 23.71 -1.77
N ALA A 162 -7.95 23.61 -1.79
CA ALA A 162 -7.07 24.76 -2.03
C ALA A 162 -7.33 25.44 -3.38
N LEU A 163 -7.64 24.63 -4.41
CA LEU A 163 -7.95 25.11 -5.75
C LEU A 163 -9.21 25.96 -5.79
N TYR A 164 -10.32 25.48 -5.22
CA TYR A 164 -11.60 26.18 -5.25
C TYR A 164 -11.75 27.27 -4.16
N GLU A 165 -10.92 27.26 -3.13
CA GLU A 165 -10.84 28.33 -2.13
C GLU A 165 -9.88 29.46 -2.54
N GLY A 166 -9.29 29.41 -3.74
CA GLY A 166 -8.37 30.43 -4.25
C GLY A 166 -7.02 30.50 -3.55
N ARG A 167 -6.57 29.38 -2.94
CA ARG A 167 -5.25 29.28 -2.28
C ARG A 167 -4.15 28.77 -3.23
N MET A 168 -4.50 28.57 -4.51
CA MET A 168 -3.58 28.17 -5.60
C MET A 168 -3.40 29.35 -6.56
N PRO A 169 -2.33 29.36 -7.39
CA PRO A 169 -2.15 30.35 -8.44
C PRO A 169 -3.37 30.51 -9.33
N ALA A 170 -3.66 31.72 -9.77
CA ALA A 170 -4.91 32.09 -10.48
C ALA A 170 -5.16 31.27 -11.76
N ASP A 171 -4.10 30.82 -12.45
CA ASP A 171 -4.16 30.00 -13.66
C ASP A 171 -4.33 28.50 -13.39
N MET A 172 -4.17 28.06 -12.12
CA MET A 172 -4.16 26.63 -11.76
C MET A 172 -5.52 25.97 -11.98
N LEU A 173 -6.63 26.65 -11.66
CA LEU A 173 -7.98 26.09 -11.82
C LEU A 173 -8.25 25.81 -13.31
N ALA A 174 -8.01 26.78 -14.17
CA ALA A 174 -8.22 26.61 -15.62
C ALA A 174 -7.32 25.49 -16.18
N GLY A 175 -6.05 25.47 -15.78
CA GLY A 175 -5.09 24.42 -16.17
C GLY A 175 -5.52 23.03 -15.69
N PHE A 176 -6.04 22.92 -14.47
CA PHE A 176 -6.56 21.67 -13.92
C PHE A 176 -7.77 21.16 -14.70
N GLU A 177 -8.78 22.02 -14.93
CA GLU A 177 -9.98 21.66 -15.69
C GLU A 177 -9.65 21.26 -17.12
N GLN A 178 -8.71 21.96 -17.77
CA GLN A 178 -8.26 21.64 -19.12
C GLN A 178 -7.52 20.29 -19.18
N ALA A 179 -6.62 20.03 -18.24
CA ALA A 179 -5.79 18.81 -18.23
C ALA A 179 -6.59 17.56 -17.84
N THR A 180 -7.55 17.69 -16.94
CA THR A 180 -8.27 16.55 -16.34
C THR A 180 -9.70 16.40 -16.85
N GLY A 181 -10.29 17.43 -17.41
CA GLY A 181 -11.73 17.50 -17.74
C GLY A 181 -12.63 17.55 -16.50
N LEU A 182 -12.08 17.77 -15.30
CA LEU A 182 -12.80 17.76 -14.03
C LEU A 182 -13.24 19.17 -13.65
N THR A 183 -14.48 19.48 -13.96
CA THR A 183 -15.16 20.70 -13.47
C THR A 183 -15.76 20.45 -12.08
N LEU A 184 -16.12 21.53 -11.35
CA LEU A 184 -16.72 21.40 -10.02
C LEU A 184 -17.91 20.43 -9.96
N PRO A 185 -18.90 20.47 -10.90
CA PRO A 185 -20.00 19.50 -10.89
C PRO A 185 -19.53 18.04 -11.02
N ARG A 186 -18.53 17.79 -11.87
CA ARG A 186 -17.95 16.44 -12.03
C ARG A 186 -17.19 15.98 -10.79
N LEU A 187 -16.45 16.86 -10.13
CA LEU A 187 -15.77 16.56 -8.86
C LEU A 187 -16.78 16.18 -7.77
N ILE A 188 -17.85 16.97 -7.61
CA ILE A 188 -18.92 16.68 -6.66
C ILE A 188 -19.59 15.34 -6.96
N ASP A 189 -19.89 15.05 -8.22
CA ASP A 189 -20.47 13.75 -8.61
C ASP A 189 -19.53 12.59 -8.28
N ARG A 190 -18.22 12.69 -8.63
CA ARG A 190 -17.20 11.66 -8.38
C ARG A 190 -17.01 11.38 -6.89
N VAL A 191 -17.04 12.41 -6.05
CA VAL A 191 -16.77 12.28 -4.60
C VAL A 191 -18.00 11.80 -3.83
N TYR A 192 -19.20 12.30 -4.19
CA TYR A 192 -20.40 12.09 -3.35
C TYR A 192 -21.40 11.08 -3.92
N ARG A 193 -21.31 10.72 -5.21
CA ARG A 193 -22.31 9.86 -5.87
C ARG A 193 -21.70 8.61 -6.52
N GLN A 194 -20.40 8.61 -6.78
CA GLN A 194 -19.71 7.48 -7.41
C GLN A 194 -19.00 6.61 -6.37
N PRO A 195 -18.77 5.31 -6.67
CA PRO A 195 -18.03 4.43 -5.78
C PRO A 195 -16.54 4.84 -5.68
N MET A 196 -15.91 4.47 -4.58
CA MET A 196 -14.47 4.62 -4.33
C MET A 196 -13.93 6.06 -4.44
N PRO A 197 -14.54 7.04 -3.76
CA PRO A 197 -14.09 8.43 -3.80
C PRO A 197 -12.65 8.64 -3.35
N ASN A 198 -12.15 7.81 -2.45
CA ASN A 198 -10.74 7.81 -2.02
C ASN A 198 -9.78 7.51 -3.17
N ARG A 199 -10.07 6.52 -4.01
CA ARG A 199 -9.27 6.22 -5.20
C ARG A 199 -9.32 7.36 -6.21
N PHE A 200 -10.50 7.93 -6.41
CA PHE A 200 -10.66 9.08 -7.29
C PHE A 200 -9.80 10.26 -6.82
N LEU A 201 -9.88 10.62 -5.54
CA LEU A 201 -9.05 11.69 -4.99
C LEU A 201 -7.56 11.39 -5.12
N ALA A 202 -7.13 10.18 -4.81
CA ALA A 202 -5.73 9.76 -4.97
C ALA A 202 -5.27 9.79 -6.44
N SER A 203 -6.17 9.61 -7.41
CA SER A 203 -5.83 9.68 -8.84
C SER A 203 -5.44 11.08 -9.32
N LEU A 204 -5.62 12.11 -8.50
CA LEU A 204 -5.17 13.47 -8.78
C LEU A 204 -3.66 13.65 -8.52
N ALA A 205 -3.02 12.73 -7.80
CA ALA A 205 -1.60 12.82 -7.45
C ALA A 205 -0.65 13.03 -8.64
N PRO A 206 -0.83 12.39 -9.82
CA PRO A 206 0.02 12.66 -10.99
C PRO A 206 -0.04 14.12 -11.48
N PHE A 207 -1.24 14.73 -11.47
CA PHE A 207 -1.36 16.15 -11.81
C PHE A 207 -0.67 17.04 -10.77
N ILE A 208 -0.88 16.76 -9.48
CA ILE A 208 -0.25 17.51 -8.38
C ILE A 208 1.27 17.40 -8.49
N HIS A 209 1.80 16.21 -8.79
CA HIS A 209 3.23 15.99 -8.97
C HIS A 209 3.83 16.84 -10.11
N GLN A 210 3.12 16.96 -11.24
CA GLN A 210 3.56 17.81 -12.37
C GLN A 210 3.63 19.30 -11.99
N GLN A 211 2.89 19.73 -10.96
CA GLN A 211 2.82 21.11 -10.50
C GLN A 211 3.77 21.44 -9.33
N LEU A 212 4.63 20.50 -8.91
CA LEU A 212 5.56 20.69 -7.78
C LEU A 212 6.57 21.84 -7.97
N HIS A 213 6.76 22.32 -9.19
CA HIS A 213 7.56 23.51 -9.48
C HIS A 213 6.91 24.80 -8.94
N ARG A 214 5.64 24.77 -8.59
CA ARG A 214 4.90 25.87 -7.94
C ARG A 214 4.99 25.73 -6.44
N GLU A 215 5.36 26.81 -5.78
CA GLU A 215 5.63 26.80 -4.33
C GLU A 215 4.39 26.41 -3.52
N GLU A 216 3.23 26.94 -3.88
CA GLU A 216 1.95 26.66 -3.18
C GLU A 216 1.61 25.16 -3.21
N VAL A 217 1.87 24.49 -4.34
CA VAL A 217 1.66 23.06 -4.49
C VAL A 217 2.69 22.26 -3.68
N ARG A 218 3.96 22.66 -3.75
CA ARG A 218 5.03 22.03 -2.97
C ARG A 218 4.74 22.10 -1.47
N LEU A 219 4.36 23.28 -0.98
CA LEU A 219 4.00 23.49 0.43
C LEU A 219 2.79 22.63 0.84
N LEU A 220 1.76 22.56 0.00
CA LEU A 220 0.58 21.72 0.28
C LEU A 220 0.96 20.24 0.43
N VAL A 221 1.85 19.74 -0.42
CA VAL A 221 2.35 18.34 -0.34
C VAL A 221 3.20 18.14 0.91
N THR A 222 4.12 19.06 1.21
CA THR A 222 4.97 19.00 2.41
C THR A 222 4.13 19.03 3.68
N GLU A 223 3.12 19.90 3.78
CA GLU A 223 2.20 19.95 4.93
C GLU A 223 1.36 18.66 5.07
N ASN A 224 0.93 18.04 3.96
CA ASN A 224 0.25 16.74 4.04
C ASN A 224 1.12 15.66 4.68
N PHE A 225 2.42 15.66 4.43
CA PHE A 225 3.36 14.74 5.10
C PHE A 225 3.69 15.17 6.53
N ARG A 226 3.79 16.47 6.81
CA ARG A 226 4.01 16.95 8.19
C ARG A 226 2.88 16.50 9.11
N ASP A 227 1.63 16.63 8.68
CA ASP A 227 0.49 16.17 9.46
C ASP A 227 0.55 14.64 9.69
N PHE A 228 0.95 13.85 8.69
CA PHE A 228 1.17 12.42 8.86
C PHE A 228 2.25 12.12 9.91
N LEU A 229 3.40 12.77 9.80
CA LEU A 229 4.50 12.58 10.75
C LEU A 229 4.08 12.99 12.17
N HIS A 230 3.44 14.13 12.31
CA HIS A 230 3.00 14.64 13.61
C HIS A 230 1.89 13.79 14.25
N ASN A 231 0.88 13.40 13.47
CA ASN A 231 -0.30 12.70 13.99
C ASN A 231 -0.09 11.20 14.17
N ASN A 232 0.83 10.60 13.40
CA ASN A 232 1.06 9.17 13.41
C ASN A 232 2.46 8.80 13.94
N ILE A 233 3.53 9.31 13.34
CA ILE A 233 4.88 8.82 13.57
C ILE A 233 5.42 9.25 14.93
N LEU A 234 5.35 10.55 15.24
CA LEU A 234 5.84 11.08 16.52
C LEU A 234 5.09 10.50 17.73
N ARG A 235 3.88 9.97 17.50
CA ARG A 235 3.07 9.34 18.56
C ARG A 235 3.57 7.95 18.98
N TYR A 236 4.53 7.35 18.25
CA TYR A 236 5.20 6.14 18.72
C TYR A 236 6.25 6.42 19.80
N GLY A 237 6.73 7.68 19.92
CA GLY A 237 7.76 8.05 20.91
C GLY A 237 9.13 7.40 20.67
N ARG A 238 9.40 6.94 19.43
CA ARG A 238 10.62 6.25 19.02
C ARG A 238 11.35 7.05 17.93
N ASN A 239 11.79 8.26 18.29
CA ASN A 239 12.53 9.14 17.38
C ASN A 239 13.95 8.63 17.08
N ASP A 240 14.39 7.61 17.78
CA ASP A 240 15.65 6.89 17.58
C ASP A 240 15.59 5.93 16.37
N LEU A 241 14.40 5.53 15.93
CA LEU A 241 14.21 4.57 14.83
C LEU A 241 14.06 5.26 13.48
N PRO A 242 14.57 4.63 12.40
CA PRO A 242 14.28 5.10 11.04
C PRO A 242 12.82 4.89 10.69
N VAL A 243 12.25 5.85 9.98
CA VAL A 243 10.91 5.76 9.39
C VAL A 243 11.06 5.35 7.94
N ASN A 244 10.59 4.15 7.62
CA ASN A 244 10.65 3.57 6.30
C ASN A 244 9.27 3.64 5.63
N ALA A 245 9.21 3.90 4.34
CA ALA A 245 7.93 4.08 3.65
C ALA A 245 7.83 3.26 2.37
N VAL A 246 6.65 2.68 2.13
CA VAL A 246 6.29 2.02 0.88
C VAL A 246 5.04 2.64 0.28
N GLY A 247 4.98 2.70 -1.04
CA GLY A 247 3.81 3.15 -1.78
C GLY A 247 4.10 4.28 -2.75
N SER A 248 3.20 4.45 -3.72
CA SER A 248 3.39 5.39 -4.83
C SER A 248 3.51 6.84 -4.36
N ILE A 249 2.79 7.23 -3.30
CA ILE A 249 2.83 8.60 -2.78
C ILE A 249 4.17 8.87 -2.11
N ALA A 250 4.63 8.00 -1.21
CA ALA A 250 5.96 8.14 -0.61
C ALA A 250 7.06 8.20 -1.68
N TYR A 251 6.99 7.31 -2.67
CA TYR A 251 8.02 7.18 -3.70
C TYR A 251 8.10 8.39 -4.63
N HIS A 252 6.95 8.84 -5.18
CA HIS A 252 6.94 9.94 -6.14
C HIS A 252 7.11 11.32 -5.49
N PHE A 253 6.74 11.47 -4.22
CA PHE A 253 6.88 12.71 -3.46
C PHE A 253 7.98 12.61 -2.38
N ALA A 254 8.97 11.73 -2.58
CA ALA A 254 10.07 11.52 -1.63
C ALA A 254 10.80 12.81 -1.23
N PRO A 255 11.10 13.78 -2.12
CA PRO A 255 11.73 15.03 -1.71
C PRO A 255 10.89 15.82 -0.69
N GLN A 256 9.56 15.89 -0.86
CA GLN A 256 8.65 16.59 0.05
C GLN A 256 8.49 15.84 1.37
N LEU A 257 8.53 14.50 1.34
CA LEU A 257 8.54 13.68 2.56
C LEU A 257 9.83 13.92 3.37
N HIS A 258 10.99 13.98 2.72
CA HIS A 258 12.25 14.32 3.38
C HIS A 258 12.25 15.75 3.94
N GLU A 259 11.69 16.72 3.19
CA GLU A 259 11.54 18.09 3.66
C GLU A 259 10.67 18.17 4.92
N ALA A 260 9.52 17.50 4.91
CA ALA A 260 8.62 17.41 6.05
C ALA A 260 9.30 16.75 7.25
N ALA A 261 10.02 15.66 7.03
CA ALA A 261 10.72 14.91 8.07
C ALA A 261 11.85 15.74 8.72
N GLY A 262 12.60 16.48 7.91
CA GLY A 262 13.64 17.40 8.41
C GLY A 262 13.07 18.49 9.32
N ALA A 263 11.89 19.02 8.98
CA ALA A 263 11.19 20.01 9.82
C ALA A 263 10.67 19.44 11.15
N GLU A 264 10.31 18.16 11.18
CA GLU A 264 9.79 17.47 12.37
C GLU A 264 10.87 16.69 13.16
N GLY A 265 12.14 16.74 12.73
CA GLY A 265 13.25 16.02 13.39
C GLY A 265 13.14 14.50 13.25
N VAL A 266 12.51 14.02 12.18
CA VAL A 266 12.31 12.59 11.88
C VAL A 266 13.34 12.11 10.88
N HIS A 267 13.97 10.96 11.16
CA HIS A 267 14.91 10.32 10.23
C HIS A 267 14.16 9.39 9.26
N ILE A 268 14.16 9.73 7.97
CA ILE A 268 13.63 8.85 6.92
C ILE A 268 14.71 7.84 6.50
N GLY A 269 14.36 6.57 6.54
CA GLY A 269 15.17 5.45 6.04
C GLY A 269 14.84 5.13 4.58
N ASN A 270 14.43 3.88 4.31
CA ASN A 270 14.13 3.40 2.98
C ASN A 270 12.77 3.91 2.47
N ILE A 271 12.73 4.34 1.20
CA ILE A 271 11.49 4.63 0.49
C ILE A 271 11.44 3.74 -0.75
N ILE A 272 10.44 2.85 -0.81
CA ILE A 272 10.25 1.93 -1.93
C ILE A 272 8.86 2.09 -2.54
N LYS A 273 8.73 1.77 -3.84
CA LYS A 273 7.46 1.90 -4.55
C LYS A 273 6.50 0.75 -4.29
N SER A 274 7.04 -0.47 -4.19
CA SER A 274 6.29 -1.74 -3.99
C SER A 274 7.03 -2.61 -2.99
N PRO A 275 6.34 -3.38 -2.13
CA PRO A 275 6.98 -4.19 -1.12
C PRO A 275 7.54 -5.52 -1.66
N MET A 276 7.20 -5.94 -2.90
CA MET A 276 7.45 -7.31 -3.36
C MET A 276 8.93 -7.69 -3.35
N GLU A 277 9.85 -6.83 -3.80
CA GLU A 277 11.29 -7.13 -3.77
C GLU A 277 11.78 -7.35 -2.35
N GLY A 278 11.43 -6.43 -1.43
CA GLY A 278 11.81 -6.58 -0.02
C GLY A 278 11.17 -7.79 0.66
N LEU A 279 9.96 -8.20 0.25
CA LEU A 279 9.33 -9.44 0.73
C LEU A 279 10.08 -10.67 0.22
N MET A 280 10.49 -10.68 -1.04
CA MET A 280 11.31 -11.78 -1.57
C MET A 280 12.63 -11.91 -0.80
N ASP A 281 13.29 -10.82 -0.49
CA ASP A 281 14.53 -10.81 0.29
C ASP A 281 14.31 -11.32 1.72
N TYR A 282 13.24 -10.86 2.38
CA TYR A 282 12.86 -11.33 3.71
C TYR A 282 12.65 -12.84 3.75
N HIS A 283 11.93 -13.39 2.77
CA HIS A 283 11.63 -14.83 2.75
C HIS A 283 12.82 -15.69 2.30
N ARG A 284 13.73 -15.17 1.46
CA ARG A 284 15.00 -15.86 1.14
C ARG A 284 15.87 -16.00 2.40
N ALA A 285 16.00 -14.94 3.19
CA ALA A 285 16.79 -14.95 4.42
C ALA A 285 16.21 -15.87 5.50
N THR A 286 14.88 -16.13 5.46
CA THR A 286 14.21 -16.99 6.45
C THR A 286 14.20 -18.47 6.03
N ALA A 287 14.46 -18.77 4.76
CA ALA A 287 14.48 -20.16 4.23
C ALA A 287 15.84 -20.87 4.41
N ILE A 288 16.84 -20.16 4.93
CA ILE A 288 18.17 -20.71 5.27
C ILE A 288 18.17 -21.10 6.74
#